data_e4799dd53322827e183777b3c20e56d0
#
_entry.id   e4799dd53322827e183777b3c20e56d0
#
_cell.length_a   1.000
_cell.length_b   1.000
_cell.length_c   1.000
_cell.angle_alpha   90.00
_cell.angle_beta   90.00
_cell.angle_gamma   90.00
#
_symmetry.space_group_name_H-M   'P 1'
#
loop_
_entity.id
_entity.type
_entity.pdbx_description
1 polymer ?
#
loop_
_entity_poly.entity_id
_entity_poly.type
_entity_poly.pdbx_seq_one_letter_code
_entity_poly.pdbx_strand_id
1 'polypeptide(L)'
;MKTNFKYIALFLTFSILFTACSSDDDSAENLDGTFGDVELFFDNGVNGDALILGNSYTNSNGETLTINRFNYIVSNFVLVKADGTEFTYPKNDSYFVISEETDQVSIELENIPAGDYTQIKFGIGVDQQRYLEGETAQQDFWNHASTNNMVWTWSTGYRFINFEGTFTSAHNTNPLNFQIHQGSNSATDNYRTVTLNLPTNARVRNGELPNIHLIADANVIADGATKIVLHDNLNTAGTNASIMGGANLITIAANTLAMFVVDHVHNGSGNHHD
;
A
#
# COMPACT_ATOMS: atom_id res chain seq x y z
N MET A 1 -30.83 96.17 23.78
CA MET A 1 -30.53 94.84 24.32
C MET A 1 -30.65 93.87 23.17
N LYS A 2 -29.51 93.25 22.80
CA LYS A 2 -29.39 92.40 21.57
C LYS A 2 -29.53 90.92 21.98
N THR A 3 -30.50 90.25 21.44
CA THR A 3 -30.74 88.81 21.60
C THR A 3 -30.10 88.06 20.45
N ASN A 4 -29.11 87.22 20.71
CA ASN A 4 -28.49 86.36 19.71
C ASN A 4 -29.20 85.05 19.63
N PHE A 5 -29.70 84.70 18.43
CA PHE A 5 -30.26 83.40 18.11
C PHE A 5 -29.15 82.51 17.55
N LYS A 6 -28.83 81.38 18.23
CA LYS A 6 -27.89 80.39 17.75
C LYS A 6 -28.69 79.29 17.04
N TYR A 7 -28.43 79.09 15.80
CA TYR A 7 -28.92 77.95 15.03
C TYR A 7 -28.06 76.71 15.35
N ILE A 8 -28.72 75.68 15.87
CA ILE A 8 -28.12 74.35 16.01
C ILE A 8 -28.51 73.55 14.78
N ALA A 9 -27.51 73.26 13.91
CA ALA A 9 -27.70 72.36 12.78
C ALA A 9 -27.54 70.92 13.29
N LEU A 10 -28.63 70.16 13.21
CA LEU A 10 -28.62 68.73 13.51
C LEU A 10 -28.16 67.94 12.28
N PHE A 11 -26.97 67.41 12.34
CA PHE A 11 -26.44 66.50 11.32
C PHE A 11 -26.96 65.10 11.58
N LEU A 12 -27.92 64.63 10.74
CA LEU A 12 -28.44 63.29 10.79
C LEU A 12 -27.50 62.37 9.95
N THR A 13 -26.58 61.71 10.61
CA THR A 13 -25.72 60.69 9.95
C THR A 13 -26.55 59.42 9.73
N PHE A 14 -26.87 59.13 8.49
CA PHE A 14 -27.51 57.91 8.06
C PHE A 14 -26.44 56.85 7.92
N SER A 15 -26.27 55.99 8.96
CA SER A 15 -25.40 54.84 8.92
C SER A 15 -26.09 53.71 8.10
N ILE A 16 -25.60 53.49 6.90
CA ILE A 16 -25.98 52.35 6.08
C ILE A 16 -25.21 51.14 6.63
N LEU A 17 -25.90 50.28 7.35
CA LEU A 17 -25.40 48.96 7.74
C LEU A 17 -25.44 48.07 6.48
N PHE A 18 -24.33 47.87 5.81
CA PHE A 18 -24.17 46.77 4.89
C PHE A 18 -24.09 45.48 5.69
N THR A 19 -25.22 44.78 5.81
CA THR A 19 -25.18 43.36 6.16
C THR A 19 -24.61 42.64 4.94
N ALA A 20 -23.30 42.36 4.96
CA ALA A 20 -22.75 41.33 4.10
C ALA A 20 -23.30 40.01 4.62
N CYS A 21 -24.32 39.46 4.00
CA CYS A 21 -24.58 38.03 4.04
C CYS A 21 -23.41 37.39 3.30
N SER A 22 -22.43 36.89 4.03
CA SER A 22 -21.66 35.77 3.53
C SER A 22 -22.61 34.56 3.61
N SER A 23 -23.21 34.22 2.50
CA SER A 23 -23.77 32.89 2.31
C SER A 23 -22.54 31.96 2.20
N ASP A 24 -22.02 31.52 3.31
CA ASP A 24 -21.32 30.25 3.37
C ASP A 24 -22.42 29.21 3.11
N ASP A 25 -22.68 28.95 1.81
CA ASP A 25 -23.37 27.74 1.38
C ASP A 25 -22.42 26.56 1.65
N ASP A 26 -22.35 26.15 2.92
CA ASP A 26 -21.96 24.81 3.34
C ASP A 26 -23.11 23.85 2.96
N SER A 27 -23.53 23.88 1.70
CA SER A 27 -24.32 22.79 1.14
C SER A 27 -23.36 21.60 1.07
N ALA A 28 -23.51 20.66 2.00
CA ALA A 28 -22.79 19.41 1.95
C ALA A 28 -22.90 18.85 0.52
N GLU A 29 -21.75 18.58 -0.11
CA GLU A 29 -21.69 18.05 -1.47
C GLU A 29 -22.54 16.77 -1.54
N ASN A 30 -23.51 16.73 -2.44
CA ASN A 30 -24.32 15.52 -2.61
C ASN A 30 -23.53 14.50 -3.42
N LEU A 31 -23.00 13.50 -2.75
CA LEU A 31 -22.19 12.43 -3.32
C LEU A 31 -22.99 11.16 -3.63
N ASP A 32 -24.30 11.14 -3.35
CA ASP A 32 -25.15 9.97 -3.53
C ASP A 32 -25.17 9.49 -4.98
N GLY A 33 -24.83 8.22 -5.18
CA GLY A 33 -24.82 7.59 -6.50
C GLY A 33 -23.69 8.06 -7.42
N THR A 34 -22.72 8.80 -6.92
CA THR A 34 -21.52 9.18 -7.66
C THR A 34 -20.33 8.27 -7.32
N PHE A 35 -19.43 8.10 -8.29
CA PHE A 35 -18.26 7.24 -8.18
C PHE A 35 -17.03 7.98 -8.69
N GLY A 36 -15.88 7.54 -8.27
CA GLY A 36 -14.58 7.97 -8.75
C GLY A 36 -13.58 6.83 -8.60
N ASP A 37 -12.32 7.10 -8.86
CA ASP A 37 -11.24 6.13 -8.84
C ASP A 37 -10.22 6.51 -7.78
N VAL A 38 -9.38 5.56 -7.37
CA VAL A 38 -8.28 5.76 -6.41
C VAL A 38 -7.03 5.09 -6.94
N GLU A 39 -5.93 5.81 -7.02
CA GLU A 39 -4.64 5.22 -7.30
C GLU A 39 -3.91 4.88 -5.98
N LEU A 40 -3.26 3.71 -5.96
CA LEU A 40 -2.34 3.30 -4.91
C LEU A 40 -0.95 3.18 -5.51
N PHE A 41 -0.01 3.95 -5.02
CA PHE A 41 1.39 3.88 -5.41
C PHE A 41 2.20 3.21 -4.31
N PHE A 42 2.94 2.16 -4.67
CA PHE A 42 3.79 1.38 -3.77
C PHE A 42 5.25 1.80 -3.96
N ASP A 43 5.71 2.72 -3.13
CA ASP A 43 7.11 3.12 -3.06
C ASP A 43 7.90 2.05 -2.32
N ASN A 44 8.62 1.21 -3.08
CA ASN A 44 9.39 0.13 -2.51
C ASN A 44 10.68 0.64 -1.91
N GLY A 45 10.94 0.30 -0.65
CA GLY A 45 12.10 0.73 0.13
C GLY A 45 12.81 -0.40 0.84
N VAL A 46 13.96 -0.08 1.40
CA VAL A 46 14.75 -0.96 2.28
C VAL A 46 15.29 -0.15 3.44
N ASN A 47 14.69 -0.31 4.62
CA ASN A 47 15.14 0.35 5.85
C ASN A 47 15.23 1.89 5.73
N GLY A 48 14.28 2.50 5.03
CA GLY A 48 14.18 3.95 4.82
C GLY A 48 14.92 4.49 3.59
N ASP A 49 15.68 3.66 2.88
CA ASP A 49 16.27 3.99 1.59
C ASP A 49 15.37 3.49 0.45
N ALA A 50 15.37 4.16 -0.70
CA ALA A 50 14.68 3.69 -1.90
C ALA A 50 15.25 2.35 -2.36
N LEU A 51 14.38 1.41 -2.75
CA LEU A 51 14.81 0.16 -3.34
C LEU A 51 15.27 0.38 -4.78
N ILE A 52 16.53 0.06 -5.05
CA ILE A 52 17.10 0.02 -6.40
C ILE A 52 17.64 -1.39 -6.62
N LEU A 53 17.09 -2.11 -7.58
CA LEU A 53 17.52 -3.47 -7.89
C LEU A 53 19.00 -3.49 -8.29
N GLY A 54 19.74 -4.45 -7.76
CA GLY A 54 21.19 -4.56 -7.91
C GLY A 54 22.01 -3.78 -6.89
N ASN A 55 21.38 -2.90 -6.10
CA ASN A 55 22.06 -2.23 -4.99
C ASN A 55 22.12 -3.11 -3.74
N SER A 56 23.05 -2.77 -2.86
CA SER A 56 23.32 -3.51 -1.62
C SER A 56 22.81 -2.75 -0.40
N TYR A 57 22.15 -3.47 0.50
CA TYR A 57 21.56 -2.97 1.74
C TYR A 57 21.99 -3.85 2.90
N THR A 58 22.38 -3.25 4.02
CA THR A 58 22.80 -4.01 5.20
C THR A 58 21.69 -4.03 6.23
N ASN A 59 21.26 -5.23 6.62
CA ASN A 59 20.27 -5.45 7.65
C ASN A 59 20.89 -5.49 9.06
N SER A 60 20.06 -5.50 10.09
CA SER A 60 20.54 -5.56 11.48
C SER A 60 21.04 -6.95 11.91
N ASN A 61 20.87 -7.98 11.05
CA ASN A 61 21.50 -9.29 11.24
C ASN A 61 23.01 -9.26 10.89
N GLY A 62 23.52 -8.15 10.35
CA GLY A 62 24.88 -8.02 9.85
C GLY A 62 25.10 -8.69 8.50
N GLU A 63 24.02 -8.89 7.74
CA GLU A 63 24.05 -9.40 6.38
C GLU A 63 23.89 -8.25 5.40
N THR A 64 24.67 -8.24 4.32
CA THR A 64 24.54 -7.29 3.23
C THR A 64 23.88 -7.97 2.04
N LEU A 65 22.67 -7.54 1.69
CA LEU A 65 21.84 -8.09 0.63
C LEU A 65 22.00 -7.24 -0.63
N THR A 66 22.27 -7.86 -1.76
CA THR A 66 22.10 -7.25 -3.08
C THR A 66 20.80 -7.77 -3.66
N ILE A 67 19.78 -6.92 -3.71
CA ILE A 67 18.41 -7.30 -4.06
C ILE A 67 18.27 -7.27 -5.59
N ASN A 68 17.86 -8.38 -6.18
CA ASN A 68 17.67 -8.51 -7.63
C ASN A 68 16.19 -8.63 -8.04
N ARG A 69 15.33 -8.99 -7.08
CA ARG A 69 13.87 -9.09 -7.29
C ARG A 69 13.13 -8.80 -6.00
N PHE A 70 12.09 -8.00 -6.13
CA PHE A 70 11.10 -7.79 -5.09
C PHE A 70 9.73 -7.64 -5.72
N ASN A 71 8.97 -8.76 -5.74
CA ASN A 71 7.61 -8.81 -6.22
C ASN A 71 6.70 -9.35 -5.13
N TYR A 72 5.46 -8.84 -5.05
CA TYR A 72 4.48 -9.32 -4.09
C TYR A 72 3.06 -9.18 -4.61
N ILE A 73 2.14 -9.91 -4.00
CA ILE A 73 0.70 -9.85 -4.32
C ILE A 73 0.00 -9.04 -3.24
N VAL A 74 -0.83 -8.10 -3.66
CA VAL A 74 -1.79 -7.40 -2.80
C VAL A 74 -3.22 -7.68 -3.28
N SER A 75 -4.18 -7.74 -2.34
CA SER A 75 -5.52 -8.16 -2.70
C SER A 75 -6.60 -7.74 -1.70
N ASN A 76 -7.88 -7.91 -2.07
CA ASN A 76 -9.05 -7.75 -1.20
C ASN A 76 -9.10 -6.37 -0.54
N PHE A 77 -9.10 -5.33 -1.35
CA PHE A 77 -9.11 -3.94 -0.89
C PHE A 77 -10.45 -3.56 -0.26
N VAL A 78 -10.36 -2.84 0.85
CA VAL A 78 -11.50 -2.23 1.54
C VAL A 78 -11.14 -0.79 1.90
N LEU A 79 -11.97 0.16 1.50
CA LEU A 79 -11.84 1.57 1.88
C LEU A 79 -12.86 1.86 2.99
N VAL A 80 -12.43 2.59 4.03
CA VAL A 80 -13.26 2.84 5.23
C VAL A 80 -13.43 4.34 5.43
N LYS A 81 -14.68 4.80 5.59
CA LYS A 81 -15.01 6.19 5.93
C LYS A 81 -14.87 6.45 7.43
N ALA A 82 -14.89 7.73 7.84
CA ALA A 82 -14.76 8.14 9.24
C ALA A 82 -15.87 7.60 10.15
N ASP A 83 -17.05 7.34 9.62
CA ASP A 83 -18.20 6.76 10.35
C ASP A 83 -18.12 5.23 10.47
N GLY A 84 -17.07 4.60 9.91
CA GLY A 84 -16.87 3.16 9.89
C GLY A 84 -17.56 2.44 8.73
N THR A 85 -18.21 3.17 7.82
CA THR A 85 -18.78 2.58 6.60
C THR A 85 -17.67 2.05 5.72
N GLU A 86 -17.80 0.79 5.30
CA GLU A 86 -16.81 0.10 4.48
C GLU A 86 -17.31 -0.06 3.03
N PHE A 87 -16.43 0.19 2.08
CA PHE A 87 -16.58 -0.22 0.69
C PHE A 87 -15.58 -1.34 0.41
N THR A 88 -16.09 -2.53 0.13
CA THR A 88 -15.27 -3.67 -0.28
C THR A 88 -15.16 -3.70 -1.80
N TYR A 89 -13.95 -3.61 -2.32
CA TYR A 89 -13.67 -3.69 -3.75
C TYR A 89 -14.08 -5.06 -4.31
N PRO A 90 -14.62 -5.14 -5.54
CA PRO A 90 -15.11 -6.39 -6.10
C PRO A 90 -14.07 -7.49 -6.08
N LYS A 91 -14.42 -8.64 -5.54
CA LYS A 91 -13.51 -9.76 -5.25
C LYS A 91 -12.69 -10.21 -6.46
N ASN A 92 -13.30 -10.29 -7.64
CA ASN A 92 -12.65 -10.80 -8.83
C ASN A 92 -11.62 -9.82 -9.42
N ASP A 93 -11.77 -8.53 -9.14
CA ASP A 93 -10.94 -7.45 -9.65
C ASP A 93 -9.89 -6.99 -8.62
N SER A 94 -9.83 -7.68 -7.47
CA SER A 94 -9.10 -7.23 -6.28
C SER A 94 -7.78 -7.97 -6.05
N TYR A 95 -7.10 -8.44 -7.11
CA TYR A 95 -5.82 -9.13 -7.00
C TYR A 95 -4.81 -8.50 -7.95
N PHE A 96 -3.69 -8.04 -7.40
CA PHE A 96 -2.66 -7.33 -8.15
C PHE A 96 -1.27 -7.87 -7.82
N VAL A 97 -0.39 -7.85 -8.81
CA VAL A 97 1.04 -8.08 -8.61
C VAL A 97 1.73 -6.73 -8.59
N ILE A 98 2.49 -6.46 -7.55
CA ILE A 98 3.43 -5.35 -7.49
C ILE A 98 4.81 -5.91 -7.81
N SER A 99 5.51 -5.28 -8.74
CA SER A 99 6.79 -5.75 -9.27
C SER A 99 7.73 -4.59 -9.51
N GLU A 100 8.79 -4.52 -8.73
CA GLU A 100 9.90 -3.59 -8.95
C GLU A 100 10.63 -3.89 -10.26
N GLU A 101 10.71 -5.17 -10.63
CA GLU A 101 11.42 -5.63 -11.83
C GLU A 101 10.78 -5.14 -13.14
N THR A 102 9.46 -4.95 -13.15
CA THR A 102 8.69 -4.54 -14.33
C THR A 102 8.05 -3.16 -14.19
N ASP A 103 8.43 -2.40 -13.17
CA ASP A 103 7.88 -1.07 -12.86
C ASP A 103 6.35 -1.08 -12.69
N GLN A 104 5.81 -2.19 -12.20
CA GLN A 104 4.41 -2.34 -11.81
C GLN A 104 4.24 -1.97 -10.34
N VAL A 105 4.34 -0.69 -10.03
CA VAL A 105 4.34 -0.17 -8.65
C VAL A 105 3.10 0.66 -8.33
N SER A 106 2.18 0.82 -9.28
CA SER A 106 0.89 1.45 -9.01
C SER A 106 -0.28 0.61 -9.51
N ILE A 107 -1.42 0.77 -8.86
CA ILE A 107 -2.70 0.15 -9.22
C ILE A 107 -3.81 1.19 -9.11
N GLU A 108 -4.81 1.07 -9.96
CA GLU A 108 -6.01 1.89 -9.92
C GLU A 108 -7.20 1.04 -9.49
N LEU A 109 -7.92 1.50 -8.47
CA LEU A 109 -9.19 0.93 -8.04
C LEU A 109 -10.31 1.79 -8.60
N GLU A 110 -11.02 1.26 -9.58
CA GLU A 110 -12.07 1.95 -10.31
C GLU A 110 -13.45 1.84 -9.64
N ASN A 111 -14.33 2.81 -9.92
CA ASN A 111 -15.73 2.76 -9.51
C ASN A 111 -15.95 2.70 -7.98
N ILE A 112 -15.14 3.41 -7.23
CA ILE A 112 -15.30 3.58 -5.79
C ILE A 112 -16.44 4.56 -5.52
N PRO A 113 -17.41 4.27 -4.63
CA PRO A 113 -18.44 5.23 -4.24
C PRO A 113 -17.81 6.52 -3.72
N ALA A 114 -18.25 7.68 -4.23
CA ALA A 114 -17.70 8.94 -3.80
C ALA A 114 -17.82 9.16 -2.29
N GLY A 115 -16.81 9.78 -1.71
CA GLY A 115 -16.73 10.00 -0.26
C GLY A 115 -15.33 10.31 0.20
N ASP A 116 -15.20 10.51 1.51
CA ASP A 116 -13.95 10.77 2.20
C ASP A 116 -13.54 9.51 2.99
N TYR A 117 -12.48 8.88 2.56
CA TYR A 117 -11.97 7.65 3.17
C TYR A 117 -10.79 7.94 4.09
N THR A 118 -10.83 7.35 5.28
CA THR A 118 -9.85 7.58 6.36
C THR A 118 -8.92 6.41 6.57
N GLN A 119 -9.27 5.23 6.04
CA GLN A 119 -8.46 4.02 6.14
C GLN A 119 -8.54 3.22 4.85
N ILE A 120 -7.48 2.48 4.58
CA ILE A 120 -7.45 1.42 3.59
C ILE A 120 -7.05 0.10 4.25
N LYS A 121 -7.72 -0.99 3.85
CA LYS A 121 -7.35 -2.35 4.23
C LYS A 121 -7.07 -3.14 2.97
N PHE A 122 -6.08 -4.01 3.03
CA PHE A 122 -5.81 -4.96 1.95
C PHE A 122 -5.06 -6.18 2.46
N GLY A 123 -5.06 -7.24 1.67
CA GLY A 123 -4.36 -8.46 1.96
C GLY A 123 -2.99 -8.53 1.30
N ILE A 124 -2.08 -9.26 1.93
CA ILE A 124 -0.79 -9.66 1.38
C ILE A 124 -0.92 -11.10 0.93
N GLY A 125 -0.90 -11.31 -0.38
CA GLY A 125 -1.09 -12.61 -1.01
C GLY A 125 -2.52 -12.86 -1.51
N VAL A 126 -2.87 -14.14 -1.64
CA VAL A 126 -4.18 -14.62 -2.06
C VAL A 126 -4.84 -15.33 -0.87
N ASP A 127 -6.04 -14.90 -0.49
CA ASP A 127 -6.76 -15.48 0.63
C ASP A 127 -7.08 -16.97 0.41
N GLN A 128 -7.18 -17.70 1.53
CA GLN A 128 -7.28 -19.17 1.51
C GLN A 128 -8.51 -19.66 0.76
N GLN A 129 -9.62 -18.93 0.81
CA GLN A 129 -10.82 -19.30 0.07
C GLN A 129 -10.53 -19.30 -1.44
N ARG A 130 -9.95 -18.20 -1.93
CA ARG A 130 -9.59 -18.04 -3.35
C ARG A 130 -8.53 -19.05 -3.76
N TYR A 131 -7.53 -19.29 -2.90
CA TYR A 131 -6.50 -20.28 -3.13
C TYR A 131 -7.10 -21.68 -3.35
N LEU A 132 -8.10 -22.09 -2.53
CA LEU A 132 -8.72 -23.41 -2.59
C LEU A 132 -9.66 -23.61 -3.79
N GLU A 133 -10.12 -22.54 -4.45
CA GLU A 133 -10.87 -22.62 -5.71
C GLU A 133 -10.03 -23.15 -6.88
N GLY A 134 -8.71 -23.08 -6.75
CA GLY A 134 -7.75 -23.60 -7.72
C GLY A 134 -7.52 -22.68 -8.94
N GLU A 135 -6.57 -23.09 -9.76
CA GLU A 135 -6.07 -22.33 -10.90
C GLU A 135 -7.17 -21.96 -11.92
N THR A 136 -8.03 -22.91 -12.25
CA THR A 136 -9.05 -22.74 -13.30
C THR A 136 -10.08 -21.67 -12.94
N ALA A 137 -10.41 -21.51 -11.66
CA ALA A 137 -11.37 -20.51 -11.19
C ALA A 137 -10.79 -19.08 -11.20
N GLN A 138 -9.46 -18.94 -11.36
CA GLN A 138 -8.74 -17.69 -11.26
C GLN A 138 -7.88 -17.42 -12.51
N GLN A 139 -8.25 -17.98 -13.64
CA GLN A 139 -7.40 -18.09 -14.83
C GLN A 139 -6.71 -16.78 -15.24
N ASP A 140 -7.41 -15.65 -15.20
CA ASP A 140 -6.84 -14.35 -15.62
C ASP A 140 -5.75 -13.90 -14.65
N PHE A 141 -6.05 -13.91 -13.33
CA PHE A 141 -5.05 -13.54 -12.34
C PHE A 141 -3.91 -14.57 -12.26
N TRP A 142 -4.20 -15.87 -12.42
CA TRP A 142 -3.17 -16.91 -12.46
C TRP A 142 -2.17 -16.68 -13.59
N ASN A 143 -2.66 -16.36 -14.78
CA ASN A 143 -1.80 -16.07 -15.94
C ASN A 143 -0.95 -14.84 -15.70
N HIS A 144 -1.54 -13.76 -15.14
CA HIS A 144 -0.81 -12.55 -14.79
C HIS A 144 0.26 -12.82 -13.72
N ALA A 145 -0.09 -13.51 -12.63
CA ALA A 145 0.85 -13.90 -11.59
C ALA A 145 1.97 -14.81 -12.11
N SER A 146 1.64 -15.75 -13.02
CA SER A 146 2.61 -16.64 -13.66
C SER A 146 3.64 -15.88 -14.50
N THR A 147 3.18 -14.89 -15.27
CA THR A 147 4.06 -14.03 -16.08
C THR A 147 5.05 -13.25 -15.22
N ASN A 148 4.65 -12.87 -14.01
CA ASN A 148 5.47 -12.16 -13.02
C ASN A 148 6.22 -13.09 -12.04
N ASN A 149 6.32 -14.38 -12.34
CA ASN A 149 6.98 -15.37 -11.46
C ASN A 149 6.35 -15.51 -10.05
N MET A 150 5.05 -15.22 -9.91
CA MET A 150 4.33 -15.27 -8.64
C MET A 150 3.51 -16.55 -8.44
N VAL A 151 3.78 -17.61 -9.24
CA VAL A 151 3.24 -18.95 -9.02
C VAL A 151 4.36 -19.95 -8.81
N TRP A 152 4.04 -21.06 -8.11
CA TRP A 152 4.98 -22.16 -7.94
C TRP A 152 5.09 -22.98 -9.22
N THR A 153 6.31 -23.36 -9.62
CA THR A 153 6.55 -24.22 -10.78
C THR A 153 6.43 -25.70 -10.49
N TRP A 154 6.46 -26.09 -9.21
CA TRP A 154 6.48 -27.47 -8.71
C TRP A 154 5.26 -27.83 -7.84
N SER A 155 4.40 -26.86 -7.58
CA SER A 155 3.17 -27.02 -6.79
C SER A 155 2.12 -26.03 -7.28
N THR A 156 0.84 -26.35 -7.10
CA THR A 156 -0.24 -25.38 -7.32
C THR A 156 -0.22 -24.33 -6.21
N GLY A 157 -0.34 -23.05 -6.56
CA GLY A 157 -0.44 -21.94 -5.64
C GLY A 157 0.44 -20.76 -5.98
N TYR A 158 0.26 -19.69 -5.23
CA TYR A 158 0.92 -18.42 -5.43
C TYR A 158 2.12 -18.25 -4.49
N ARG A 159 3.13 -17.53 -4.97
CA ARG A 159 4.11 -16.86 -4.12
C ARG A 159 3.52 -15.51 -3.75
N PHE A 160 3.24 -15.29 -2.49
CA PHE A 160 2.74 -13.98 -2.02
C PHE A 160 3.84 -12.93 -2.02
N ILE A 161 5.08 -13.39 -1.76
CA ILE A 161 6.30 -12.62 -1.86
C ILE A 161 7.32 -13.45 -2.63
N ASN A 162 8.01 -12.79 -3.55
CA ASN A 162 9.16 -13.30 -4.27
C ASN A 162 10.31 -12.30 -4.10
N PHE A 163 11.23 -12.61 -3.16
CA PHE A 163 12.33 -11.76 -2.75
C PHE A 163 13.64 -12.50 -2.96
N GLU A 164 14.44 -12.05 -3.90
CA GLU A 164 15.61 -12.78 -4.37
C GLU A 164 16.82 -11.86 -4.54
N GLY A 165 18.02 -12.45 -4.41
CA GLY A 165 19.27 -11.75 -4.65
C GLY A 165 20.47 -12.53 -4.20
N THR A 166 21.52 -11.80 -3.81
CA THR A 166 22.71 -12.36 -3.19
C THR A 166 22.96 -11.69 -1.84
N PHE A 167 23.66 -12.38 -0.95
CA PHE A 167 24.04 -11.81 0.34
C PHE A 167 25.45 -12.20 0.75
N THR A 168 26.06 -11.35 1.57
CA THR A 168 27.29 -11.62 2.32
C THR A 168 27.01 -11.46 3.80
N SER A 169 27.84 -12.09 4.64
CA SER A 169 27.79 -11.99 6.10
C SER A 169 29.18 -12.13 6.71
N ALA A 170 29.30 -12.03 8.02
CA ALA A 170 30.56 -12.31 8.73
C ALA A 170 31.07 -13.73 8.49
N HIS A 171 30.18 -14.67 8.11
CA HIS A 171 30.53 -16.09 7.88
C HIS A 171 30.82 -16.40 6.40
N ASN A 172 30.37 -15.56 5.47
CA ASN A 172 30.61 -15.71 4.04
C ASN A 172 30.86 -14.34 3.40
N THR A 173 32.11 -14.11 3.02
CA THR A 173 32.54 -12.86 2.36
C THR A 173 32.31 -12.89 0.85
N ASN A 174 32.18 -14.07 0.25
CA ASN A 174 31.76 -14.23 -1.13
C ASN A 174 30.24 -14.23 -1.20
N PRO A 175 29.61 -13.52 -2.17
CA PRO A 175 28.16 -13.50 -2.29
C PRO A 175 27.57 -14.90 -2.51
N LEU A 176 26.56 -15.24 -1.73
CA LEU A 176 25.73 -16.45 -1.87
C LEU A 176 24.33 -16.04 -2.31
N ASN A 177 23.65 -16.89 -3.03
CA ASN A 177 22.27 -16.60 -3.43
C ASN A 177 21.31 -16.70 -2.24
N PHE A 178 20.26 -15.89 -2.25
CA PHE A 178 19.10 -16.10 -1.41
C PHE A 178 17.81 -16.05 -2.24
N GLN A 179 16.82 -16.82 -1.80
CA GLN A 179 15.48 -16.85 -2.36
C GLN A 179 14.49 -17.01 -1.22
N ILE A 180 13.64 -16.03 -1.02
CA ILE A 180 12.52 -16.07 -0.09
C ILE A 180 11.25 -16.05 -0.90
N HIS A 181 10.58 -17.20 -1.00
CA HIS A 181 9.29 -17.34 -1.65
C HIS A 181 8.25 -17.69 -0.59
N GLN A 182 7.50 -16.69 -0.14
CA GLN A 182 6.46 -16.87 0.84
C GLN A 182 5.13 -17.08 0.13
N GLY A 183 4.30 -17.98 0.65
CA GLY A 183 2.96 -18.27 0.14
C GLY A 183 2.22 -19.25 1.05
N SER A 184 0.96 -19.48 0.76
CA SER A 184 0.11 -20.46 1.44
C SER A 184 0.19 -21.84 0.78
N ASN A 185 -0.29 -22.82 1.50
CA ASN A 185 -0.64 -24.15 0.96
C ASN A 185 -1.97 -24.61 1.58
N SER A 186 -2.45 -25.80 1.21
CA SER A 186 -3.73 -26.31 1.69
C SER A 186 -3.83 -26.49 3.22
N ALA A 187 -2.68 -26.62 3.90
CA ALA A 187 -2.59 -26.84 5.34
C ALA A 187 -2.20 -25.59 6.14
N THR A 188 -1.56 -24.63 5.51
CA THR A 188 -1.04 -23.43 6.19
C THR A 188 -1.44 -22.17 5.41
N ASP A 189 -2.23 -21.34 6.07
CA ASP A 189 -2.62 -20.03 5.56
C ASP A 189 -1.64 -18.95 6.03
N ASN A 190 -0.88 -18.43 5.08
CA ASN A 190 0.08 -17.34 5.28
C ASN A 190 -0.43 -15.99 4.76
N TYR A 191 -1.68 -15.93 4.31
CA TYR A 191 -2.34 -14.67 3.96
C TYR A 191 -2.43 -13.76 5.19
N ARG A 192 -2.17 -12.47 5.01
CA ARG A 192 -2.28 -11.47 6.08
C ARG A 192 -3.05 -10.26 5.56
N THR A 193 -3.78 -9.61 6.46
CA THR A 193 -4.48 -8.35 6.16
C THR A 193 -3.85 -7.23 6.97
N VAL A 194 -3.56 -6.12 6.31
CA VAL A 194 -3.13 -4.87 6.94
C VAL A 194 -4.28 -3.86 6.95
N THR A 195 -4.27 -2.98 7.94
CA THR A 195 -5.18 -1.83 8.03
C THR A 195 -4.34 -0.60 8.26
N LEU A 196 -4.44 0.37 7.36
CA LEU A 196 -3.63 1.59 7.37
C LEU A 196 -4.54 2.81 7.50
N ASN A 197 -4.23 3.67 8.47
CA ASN A 197 -4.87 4.97 8.61
C ASN A 197 -4.26 5.93 7.60
N LEU A 198 -5.10 6.70 6.92
CA LEU A 198 -4.65 7.74 6.01
C LEU A 198 -4.37 9.02 6.81
N PRO A 199 -3.19 9.65 6.67
CA PRO A 199 -2.86 10.90 7.36
C PRO A 199 -3.72 12.08 6.90
N THR A 200 -4.23 11.99 5.69
CA THR A 200 -5.23 12.89 5.09
C THR A 200 -6.26 12.01 4.39
N ASN A 201 -7.54 12.38 4.47
CA ASN A 201 -8.60 11.61 3.82
C ASN A 201 -8.37 11.52 2.30
N ALA A 202 -8.52 10.32 1.74
CA ALA A 202 -8.63 10.17 0.29
C ALA A 202 -10.03 10.59 -0.15
N ARG A 203 -10.11 11.69 -0.92
CA ARG A 203 -11.36 12.30 -1.39
C ARG A 203 -11.71 11.73 -2.75
N VAL A 204 -12.59 10.74 -2.77
CA VAL A 204 -13.06 10.14 -4.01
C VAL A 204 -14.19 10.98 -4.60
N ARG A 205 -13.98 11.50 -5.80
CA ARG A 205 -14.93 12.34 -6.54
C ARG A 205 -14.89 11.97 -8.03
N ASN A 206 -16.00 12.22 -8.71
CA ASN A 206 -16.05 12.02 -10.15
C ASN A 206 -15.06 12.95 -10.87
N GLY A 207 -14.14 12.37 -11.64
CA GLY A 207 -13.13 13.09 -12.41
C GLY A 207 -11.91 13.55 -11.60
N GLU A 208 -11.81 13.15 -10.33
CA GLU A 208 -10.60 13.26 -9.52
C GLU A 208 -9.99 11.88 -9.33
N LEU A 209 -8.66 11.81 -9.21
CA LEU A 209 -7.91 10.58 -8.95
C LEU A 209 -7.01 10.81 -7.72
N PRO A 210 -7.55 10.66 -6.49
CA PRO A 210 -6.71 10.70 -5.31
C PRO A 210 -5.69 9.57 -5.35
N ASN A 211 -4.45 9.89 -4.98
CA ASN A 211 -3.34 8.95 -4.94
C ASN A 211 -2.91 8.72 -3.49
N ILE A 212 -2.87 7.46 -3.07
CA ILE A 212 -2.39 7.03 -1.75
C ILE A 212 -0.99 6.46 -1.93
N HIS A 213 0.03 7.17 -1.42
CA HIS A 213 1.41 6.73 -1.41
C HIS A 213 1.68 5.80 -0.22
N LEU A 214 2.11 4.58 -0.53
CA LEU A 214 2.44 3.52 0.41
C LEU A 214 3.93 3.20 0.33
N ILE A 215 4.67 3.38 1.41
CA ILE A 215 6.03 2.83 1.52
C ILE A 215 5.90 1.34 1.81
N ALA A 216 6.61 0.51 1.04
CA ALA A 216 6.70 -0.93 1.21
C ALA A 216 8.15 -1.33 1.55
N ASP A 217 8.45 -1.50 2.85
CA ASP A 217 9.81 -1.83 3.31
C ASP A 217 10.12 -3.32 3.18
N ALA A 218 10.91 -3.67 2.17
CA ALA A 218 11.37 -5.04 1.94
C ALA A 218 12.29 -5.58 3.04
N ASN A 219 12.94 -4.71 3.82
CA ASN A 219 13.84 -5.13 4.90
C ASN A 219 13.13 -6.01 5.94
N VAL A 220 11.86 -5.72 6.25
CA VAL A 220 11.12 -6.44 7.30
C VAL A 220 10.91 -7.93 6.98
N ILE A 221 11.04 -8.35 5.73
CA ILE A 221 10.92 -9.74 5.32
C ILE A 221 11.92 -10.62 6.08
N ALA A 222 13.16 -10.18 6.12
CA ALA A 222 14.25 -10.90 6.83
C ALA A 222 14.62 -10.25 8.18
N ASP A 223 14.40 -8.95 8.34
CA ASP A 223 14.78 -8.15 9.51
C ASP A 223 13.56 -7.49 10.18
N GLY A 224 12.49 -8.24 10.31
CA GLY A 224 11.27 -7.80 11.00
C GLY A 224 11.31 -8.05 12.52
N ALA A 225 10.15 -8.12 13.14
CA ALA A 225 10.00 -8.39 14.56
C ALA A 225 10.66 -9.71 14.98
N THR A 226 10.64 -10.70 14.11
CA THR A 226 11.42 -11.95 14.25
C THR A 226 12.39 -12.06 13.08
N LYS A 227 13.67 -12.16 13.40
CA LYS A 227 14.74 -12.16 12.41
C LYS A 227 14.85 -13.48 11.68
N ILE A 228 15.07 -13.40 10.38
CA ILE A 228 15.43 -14.53 9.51
C ILE A 228 16.85 -14.31 9.06
N VAL A 229 17.81 -15.04 9.66
CA VAL A 229 19.21 -14.97 9.30
C VAL A 229 19.45 -15.87 8.10
N LEU A 230 19.85 -15.29 6.96
CA LEU A 230 20.02 -16.04 5.70
C LEU A 230 21.12 -17.10 5.82
N HIS A 231 22.22 -16.77 6.50
CA HIS A 231 23.31 -17.71 6.72
C HIS A 231 22.85 -19.00 7.42
N ASP A 232 21.91 -18.89 8.37
CA ASP A 232 21.37 -20.05 9.11
C ASP A 232 20.40 -20.90 8.27
N ASN A 233 20.02 -20.39 7.11
CA ASN A 233 19.09 -21.04 6.17
C ASN A 233 19.76 -21.54 4.88
N LEU A 234 21.09 -21.69 4.91
CA LEU A 234 21.83 -22.25 3.79
C LEU A 234 21.43 -23.72 3.55
N ASN A 235 21.38 -24.10 2.29
CA ASN A 235 21.23 -25.49 1.88
C ASN A 235 22.43 -26.33 2.37
N THR A 236 22.31 -27.66 2.30
CA THR A 236 23.37 -28.59 2.75
C THR A 236 24.72 -28.35 2.06
N ALA A 237 24.72 -27.82 0.84
CA ALA A 237 25.95 -27.48 0.12
C ALA A 237 26.57 -26.14 0.54
N GLY A 238 25.87 -25.35 1.37
CA GLY A 238 26.32 -24.02 1.82
C GLY A 238 26.37 -22.96 0.72
N THR A 239 25.58 -23.09 -0.35
CA THR A 239 25.66 -22.24 -1.55
C THR A 239 24.47 -21.33 -1.76
N ASN A 240 23.34 -21.60 -1.11
CA ASN A 240 22.09 -20.87 -1.33
C ASN A 240 21.22 -20.92 -0.07
N ALA A 241 20.71 -19.77 0.36
CA ALA A 241 19.65 -19.67 1.36
C ALA A 241 18.28 -19.70 0.65
N SER A 242 17.62 -20.87 0.66
CA SER A 242 16.35 -21.09 -0.01
C SER A 242 15.23 -21.29 1.00
N ILE A 243 14.40 -20.28 1.18
CA ILE A 243 13.28 -20.27 2.15
C ILE A 243 11.97 -20.32 1.38
N MET A 244 11.47 -21.56 1.17
CA MET A 244 10.26 -21.83 0.38
C MET A 244 9.29 -22.76 1.13
N GLY A 245 9.49 -22.95 2.45
CA GLY A 245 8.69 -23.85 3.28
C GLY A 245 9.02 -23.74 4.76
N GLY A 246 8.28 -24.49 5.57
CA GLY A 246 8.53 -24.59 7.01
C GLY A 246 8.11 -23.39 7.83
N ALA A 247 8.60 -23.36 9.08
CA ALA A 247 8.21 -22.33 10.07
C ALA A 247 8.59 -20.90 9.66
N ASN A 248 9.66 -20.73 8.87
CA ASN A 248 10.10 -19.41 8.42
C ASN A 248 9.04 -18.70 7.58
N LEU A 249 8.21 -19.42 6.80
CA LEU A 249 7.15 -18.78 6.03
C LEU A 249 6.07 -18.14 6.93
N ILE A 250 5.76 -18.76 8.07
CA ILE A 250 4.84 -18.22 9.07
C ILE A 250 5.44 -16.96 9.70
N THR A 251 6.73 -17.01 10.03
CA THR A 251 7.47 -15.87 10.58
C THR A 251 7.50 -14.70 9.58
N ILE A 252 7.83 -14.96 8.32
CA ILE A 252 7.85 -13.95 7.26
C ILE A 252 6.45 -13.35 7.09
N ALA A 253 5.38 -14.17 7.05
CA ALA A 253 4.02 -13.68 6.98
C ALA A 253 3.64 -12.78 8.17
N ALA A 254 4.15 -13.05 9.36
CA ALA A 254 3.95 -12.17 10.52
C ALA A 254 4.76 -10.86 10.40
N ASN A 255 5.99 -10.93 9.92
CA ASN A 255 6.84 -9.76 9.70
C ASN A 255 6.23 -8.79 8.67
N THR A 256 5.64 -9.32 7.60
CA THR A 256 5.08 -8.49 6.52
C THR A 256 3.86 -7.66 6.93
N LEU A 257 3.27 -7.90 8.11
CA LEU A 257 2.26 -6.99 8.67
C LEU A 257 2.81 -5.57 8.93
N ALA A 258 4.12 -5.43 9.11
CA ALA A 258 4.80 -4.14 9.28
C ALA A 258 5.43 -3.61 7.98
N MET A 259 5.21 -4.27 6.85
CA MET A 259 5.84 -3.90 5.57
C MET A 259 5.31 -2.57 5.02
N PHE A 260 4.05 -2.25 5.31
CA PHE A 260 3.38 -1.11 4.70
C PHE A 260 3.11 0.02 5.69
N VAL A 261 3.40 1.24 5.27
CA VAL A 261 2.94 2.46 5.91
C VAL A 261 2.42 3.43 4.86
N VAL A 262 1.47 4.28 5.23
CA VAL A 262 1.04 5.38 4.35
C VAL A 262 1.99 6.55 4.58
N ASP A 263 2.65 7.01 3.52
CA ASP A 263 3.47 8.22 3.56
C ASP A 263 2.56 9.45 3.49
N HIS A 264 1.80 9.58 2.41
CA HIS A 264 0.87 10.69 2.24
C HIS A 264 -0.29 10.33 1.28
N VAL A 265 -1.24 11.25 1.17
CA VAL A 265 -2.35 11.18 0.22
C VAL A 265 -2.42 12.48 -0.57
N HIS A 266 -2.36 12.39 -1.89
CA HIS A 266 -2.68 13.48 -2.80
C HIS A 266 -4.14 13.41 -3.22
N ASN A 267 -4.86 14.54 -3.09
CA ASN A 267 -6.22 14.68 -3.61
C ASN A 267 -6.21 15.57 -4.86
N GLY A 268 -6.89 15.15 -5.91
CA GLY A 268 -6.99 15.85 -7.18
C GLY A 268 -6.53 14.99 -8.35
N SER A 269 -6.60 15.54 -9.56
CA SER A 269 -6.21 14.85 -10.81
C SER A 269 -4.79 15.24 -11.22
N GLY A 270 -3.78 14.69 -10.59
CA GLY A 270 -2.38 14.92 -10.97
C GLY A 270 -1.52 13.72 -10.66
N ASN A 271 -0.89 13.15 -11.70
CA ASN A 271 0.18 12.19 -11.50
C ASN A 271 1.38 12.92 -10.89
N HIS A 272 1.63 12.72 -9.62
CA HIS A 272 2.84 13.14 -8.94
C HIS A 272 3.62 11.91 -8.51
N HIS A 273 4.44 11.41 -9.44
CA HIS A 273 5.54 10.52 -9.13
C HIS A 273 6.81 11.37 -9.16
N ASP A 274 7.14 12.02 -8.05
CA ASP A 274 8.41 12.73 -7.85
C ASP A 274 9.31 11.91 -6.92
#